data_26bbea766c200c3a0679be78ced0e390
#
_entry.id   26bbea766c200c3a0679be78ced0e390
#
_cell.length_a   1.000
_cell.length_b   1.000
_cell.length_c   1.000
_cell.angle_alpha   90.00
_cell.angle_beta   90.00
_cell.angle_gamma   90.00
#
_symmetry.space_group_name_H-M   'P 1'
#
loop_
_entity.id
_entity.type
_entity.pdbx_description
1 polymer ?
#
loop_
_entity_poly.entity_id
_entity_poly.type
_entity_poly.pdbx_seq_one_letter_code
_entity_poly.pdbx_strand_id
1 'polypeptide(L)'
;MSISTLEAQIRMTMDKLSNGEPVECKDEWIEAAGEMFKDGLRKQLNRKPEPFRLRMSNIGRPVCQLQMEKAGKEKSKMPYNHIVRMMLGDAVECIVEVLLRVSGANITGGKSQAKFDIAGTTIEGENDIEIDGMTFDTKSASPWAYDNKWQDGWHGVAK
;
A
#
# COMPACT_ATOMS: atom_id res chain seq x y z
N MET A 1 -8.66 -1.05 18.70
CA MET A 1 -7.34 -0.60 19.23
C MET A 1 -7.09 0.84 18.79
N SER A 2 -6.42 1.70 19.59
CA SER A 2 -6.06 3.04 19.11
C SER A 2 -4.79 2.99 18.25
N ILE A 3 -4.60 3.95 17.33
CA ILE A 3 -3.40 4.04 16.49
C ILE A 3 -2.14 4.14 17.37
N SER A 4 -2.19 4.92 18.44
CA SER A 4 -1.06 5.06 19.39
C SER A 4 -0.72 3.74 20.11
N THR A 5 -1.70 2.91 20.40
CA THR A 5 -1.47 1.57 20.99
C THR A 5 -0.78 0.65 19.97
N LEU A 6 -1.23 0.66 18.72
CA LEU A 6 -0.64 -0.14 17.65
C LEU A 6 0.82 0.27 17.39
N GLU A 7 1.09 1.58 17.32
CA GLU A 7 2.45 2.09 17.15
C GLU A 7 3.37 1.65 18.30
N ALA A 8 2.90 1.72 19.54
CA ALA A 8 3.67 1.27 20.70
C ALA A 8 3.99 -0.23 20.64
N GLN A 9 3.03 -1.06 20.24
CA GLN A 9 3.23 -2.50 20.05
C GLN A 9 4.26 -2.82 18.96
N ILE A 10 4.18 -2.13 17.82
CA ILE A 10 5.16 -2.30 16.73
C ILE A 10 6.56 -1.93 17.23
N ARG A 11 6.71 -0.79 17.93
CA ARG A 11 8.00 -0.37 18.50
C ARG A 11 8.55 -1.41 19.46
N MET A 12 7.73 -1.92 20.39
CA MET A 12 8.14 -2.98 21.34
C MET A 12 8.61 -4.25 20.59
N THR A 13 7.91 -4.64 19.53
CA THR A 13 8.29 -5.78 18.69
C THR A 13 9.64 -5.55 18.02
N MET A 14 9.84 -4.36 17.45
CA MET A 14 11.10 -3.98 16.80
C MET A 14 12.26 -3.93 17.81
N ASP A 15 12.03 -3.44 19.01
CA ASP A 15 13.03 -3.41 20.09
C ASP A 15 13.46 -4.84 20.49
N LYS A 16 12.50 -5.77 20.64
CA LYS A 16 12.81 -7.18 20.89
C LYS A 16 13.71 -7.76 19.79
N LEU A 17 13.30 -7.58 18.51
CA LEU A 17 14.07 -8.07 17.37
C LEU A 17 15.48 -7.46 17.35
N SER A 18 15.62 -6.18 17.65
CA SER A 18 16.92 -5.49 17.72
C SER A 18 17.81 -6.05 18.82
N ASN A 19 17.25 -6.52 19.93
CA ASN A 19 17.94 -7.15 21.02
C ASN A 19 18.23 -8.65 20.79
N GLY A 20 17.83 -9.19 19.64
CA GLY A 20 17.98 -10.63 19.34
C GLY A 20 17.00 -11.52 20.14
N GLU A 21 15.97 -10.94 20.71
CA GLU A 21 14.94 -11.68 21.42
C GLU A 21 13.97 -12.34 20.41
N PRO A 22 13.60 -13.61 20.61
CA PRO A 22 12.66 -14.27 19.72
C PRO A 22 11.27 -13.64 19.84
N VAL A 23 10.62 -13.47 18.69
CA VAL A 23 9.24 -13.03 18.62
C VAL A 23 8.40 -14.16 18.05
N GLU A 24 7.29 -14.48 18.68
CA GLU A 24 6.40 -15.52 18.19
C GLU A 24 5.80 -15.12 16.86
N CYS A 25 6.06 -15.94 15.83
CA CYS A 25 5.48 -15.79 14.50
C CYS A 25 4.91 -17.12 14.05
N LYS A 26 3.64 -17.13 13.69
CA LYS A 26 3.00 -18.35 13.18
C LYS A 26 3.40 -18.58 11.73
N ASP A 27 3.70 -19.85 11.39
CA ASP A 27 4.05 -20.23 10.04
C ASP A 27 2.99 -19.84 9.01
N GLU A 28 1.71 -19.90 9.38
CA GLU A 28 0.60 -19.47 8.52
C GLU A 28 0.69 -18.01 8.07
N TRP A 29 1.28 -17.14 8.88
CA TRP A 29 1.46 -15.72 8.53
C TRP A 29 2.59 -15.53 7.52
N ILE A 30 3.66 -16.31 7.67
CA ILE A 30 4.79 -16.32 6.73
C ILE A 30 4.34 -16.88 5.38
N GLU A 31 3.58 -17.97 5.38
CA GLU A 31 3.03 -18.57 4.16
C GLU A 31 2.09 -17.61 3.43
N ALA A 32 1.18 -16.96 4.16
CA ALA A 32 0.27 -15.95 3.59
C ALA A 32 1.02 -14.78 2.95
N ALA A 33 2.04 -14.25 3.62
CA ALA A 33 2.90 -13.20 3.09
C ALA A 33 3.69 -13.67 1.86
N GLY A 34 4.14 -14.92 1.86
CA GLY A 34 4.79 -15.56 0.71
C GLY A 34 3.88 -15.64 -0.52
N GLU A 35 2.63 -16.05 -0.35
CA GLU A 35 1.66 -16.07 -1.46
C GLU A 35 1.33 -14.65 -1.94
N MET A 36 1.13 -13.70 -1.04
CA MET A 36 0.91 -12.30 -1.39
C MET A 36 2.09 -11.73 -2.21
N PHE A 37 3.32 -12.03 -1.83
CA PHE A 37 4.51 -11.61 -2.57
C PHE A 37 4.58 -12.26 -3.97
N LYS A 38 4.31 -13.57 -4.08
CA LYS A 38 4.23 -14.27 -5.37
C LYS A 38 3.20 -13.62 -6.30
N ASP A 39 2.03 -13.28 -5.77
CA ASP A 39 0.97 -12.63 -6.56
C ASP A 39 1.35 -11.21 -6.96
N GLY A 40 2.00 -10.44 -6.09
CA GLY A 40 2.60 -9.15 -6.44
C GLY A 40 3.57 -9.27 -7.61
N LEU A 41 4.51 -10.21 -7.55
CA LEU A 41 5.45 -10.47 -8.64
C LEU A 41 4.74 -10.88 -9.93
N ARG A 42 3.79 -11.82 -9.87
CA ARG A 42 3.00 -12.23 -11.05
C ARG A 42 2.28 -11.03 -11.68
N LYS A 43 1.68 -10.17 -10.88
CA LYS A 43 1.00 -8.93 -11.31
C LYS A 43 1.96 -8.00 -12.05
N GLN A 44 3.15 -7.76 -11.50
CA GLN A 44 4.13 -6.86 -12.11
C GLN A 44 4.75 -7.45 -13.38
N LEU A 45 5.09 -8.75 -13.39
CA LEU A 45 5.72 -9.41 -14.54
C LEU A 45 4.74 -9.66 -15.69
N ASN A 46 3.46 -9.87 -15.40
CA ASN A 46 2.43 -10.11 -16.42
C ASN A 46 1.54 -8.89 -16.68
N ARG A 47 2.04 -7.70 -16.38
CA ARG A 47 1.28 -6.46 -16.49
C ARG A 47 0.79 -6.22 -17.92
N LYS A 48 -0.53 -6.11 -18.06
CA LYS A 48 -1.19 -5.79 -19.33
C LYS A 48 -1.69 -4.35 -19.29
N PRO A 49 -1.78 -3.68 -20.45
CA PRO A 49 -2.50 -2.40 -20.54
C PRO A 49 -3.94 -2.59 -20.07
N GLU A 50 -4.37 -1.77 -19.12
CA GLU A 50 -5.75 -1.76 -18.66
C GLU A 50 -6.51 -0.61 -19.30
N PRO A 51 -7.81 -0.78 -19.57
CA PRO A 51 -8.65 0.33 -20.01
C PRO A 51 -8.67 1.43 -18.95
N PHE A 52 -8.94 2.65 -19.40
CA PHE A 52 -9.05 3.77 -18.47
C PHE A 52 -10.21 3.53 -17.50
N ARG A 53 -9.93 3.70 -16.23
CA ARG A 53 -10.93 3.75 -15.16
C ARG A 53 -10.54 4.83 -14.16
N LEU A 54 -11.53 5.49 -13.58
CA LEU A 54 -11.27 6.43 -12.49
C LEU A 54 -10.99 5.66 -11.20
N ARG A 55 -9.89 6.01 -10.56
CA ARG A 55 -9.43 5.41 -9.30
C ARG A 55 -9.25 6.51 -8.26
N MET A 56 -9.35 6.15 -6.98
CA MET A 56 -9.02 7.07 -5.88
C MET A 56 -7.61 7.68 -6.04
N SER A 57 -6.64 6.91 -6.53
CA SER A 57 -5.27 7.38 -6.83
C SER A 57 -5.18 8.39 -7.98
N ASN A 58 -6.26 8.63 -8.72
CA ASN A 58 -6.32 9.66 -9.75
C ASN A 58 -6.76 11.03 -9.19
N ILE A 59 -7.26 11.07 -7.96
CA ILE A 59 -7.67 12.32 -7.31
C ILE A 59 -6.45 13.23 -7.17
N GLY A 60 -6.62 14.50 -7.55
CA GLY A 60 -5.54 15.49 -7.53
C GLY A 60 -4.62 15.49 -8.76
N ARG A 61 -4.78 14.52 -9.69
CA ARG A 61 -4.04 14.55 -10.97
C ARG A 61 -4.62 15.60 -11.92
N PRO A 62 -3.78 16.22 -12.79
CA PRO A 62 -4.26 17.20 -13.77
C PRO A 62 -5.37 16.62 -14.65
N VAL A 63 -6.48 17.36 -14.81
CA VAL A 63 -7.64 16.92 -15.60
C VAL A 63 -7.26 16.61 -17.04
N CYS A 64 -6.38 17.41 -17.66
CA CYS A 64 -5.90 17.18 -19.02
C CYS A 64 -5.20 15.84 -19.17
N GLN A 65 -4.43 15.41 -18.15
CA GLN A 65 -3.79 14.09 -18.16
C GLN A 65 -4.82 12.97 -18.12
N LEU A 66 -5.85 13.09 -17.26
CA LEU A 66 -6.92 12.10 -17.18
C LEU A 66 -7.74 12.02 -18.47
N GLN A 67 -7.99 13.16 -19.11
CA GLN A 67 -8.67 13.23 -20.41
C GLN A 67 -7.85 12.55 -21.52
N MET A 68 -6.54 12.76 -21.56
CA MET A 68 -5.65 12.08 -22.51
C MET A 68 -5.63 10.57 -22.28
N GLU A 69 -5.55 10.12 -21.02
CA GLU A 69 -5.62 8.71 -20.67
C GLU A 69 -6.96 8.09 -21.07
N LYS A 70 -8.08 8.77 -20.83
CA LYS A 70 -9.43 8.35 -21.25
C LYS A 70 -9.56 8.28 -22.78
N ALA A 71 -8.94 9.20 -23.49
CA ALA A 71 -8.91 9.21 -24.95
C ALA A 71 -7.95 8.15 -25.56
N GLY A 72 -7.34 7.30 -24.74
CA GLY A 72 -6.43 6.24 -25.20
C GLY A 72 -5.12 6.77 -25.80
N LYS A 73 -4.70 8.00 -25.45
CA LYS A 73 -3.41 8.52 -25.91
C LYS A 73 -2.28 7.64 -25.40
N GLU A 74 -1.30 7.43 -26.26
CA GLU A 74 -0.14 6.59 -25.94
C GLU A 74 0.59 7.14 -24.71
N LYS A 75 0.83 6.26 -23.75
CA LYS A 75 1.60 6.58 -22.55
C LYS A 75 3.09 6.41 -22.85
N SER A 76 3.90 7.30 -22.29
CA SER A 76 5.34 7.10 -22.31
C SER A 76 5.72 5.76 -21.67
N LYS A 77 6.78 5.15 -22.17
CA LYS A 77 7.31 3.91 -21.57
C LYS A 77 7.65 4.16 -20.09
N MET A 78 7.20 3.24 -19.26
CA MET A 78 7.51 3.31 -17.83
C MET A 78 9.00 3.05 -17.61
N PRO A 79 9.72 3.95 -16.92
CA PRO A 79 11.11 3.73 -16.58
C PRO A 79 11.30 2.46 -15.74
N TYR A 80 12.37 1.71 -15.96
CA TYR A 80 12.65 0.47 -15.23
C TYR A 80 12.73 0.66 -13.72
N ASN A 81 13.28 1.78 -13.25
CA ASN A 81 13.36 2.11 -11.83
C ASN A 81 11.98 2.28 -11.18
N HIS A 82 10.97 2.69 -11.96
CA HIS A 82 9.60 2.78 -11.47
C HIS A 82 9.00 1.38 -11.27
N ILE A 83 9.26 0.46 -12.20
CA ILE A 83 8.81 -0.95 -12.07
C ILE A 83 9.44 -1.59 -10.82
N VAL A 84 10.75 -1.39 -10.61
CA VAL A 84 11.43 -1.91 -9.42
C VAL A 84 10.84 -1.32 -8.13
N ARG A 85 10.52 -0.01 -8.11
CA ARG A 85 9.88 0.61 -6.94
C ARG A 85 8.50 0.02 -6.64
N MET A 86 7.73 -0.33 -7.65
CA MET A 86 6.44 -0.99 -7.44
C MET A 86 6.62 -2.39 -6.85
N MET A 87 7.57 -3.18 -7.38
CA MET A 87 7.90 -4.49 -6.81
C MET A 87 8.37 -4.40 -5.35
N LEU A 88 9.19 -3.39 -5.03
CA LEU A 88 9.62 -3.12 -3.66
C LEU A 88 8.43 -2.72 -2.77
N GLY A 89 7.49 -1.93 -3.29
CA GLY A 89 6.25 -1.60 -2.58
C GLY A 89 5.45 -2.84 -2.23
N ASP A 90 5.22 -3.71 -3.21
CA ASP A 90 4.51 -4.99 -2.99
C ASP A 90 5.24 -5.86 -1.93
N ALA A 91 6.58 -5.89 -1.92
CA ALA A 91 7.35 -6.61 -0.91
C ALA A 91 7.23 -5.99 0.49
N VAL A 92 7.25 -4.65 0.58
CA VAL A 92 7.09 -3.93 1.86
C VAL A 92 5.71 -4.18 2.45
N GLU A 93 4.64 -4.21 1.66
CA GLU A 93 3.29 -4.54 2.12
C GLU A 93 3.26 -5.92 2.80
N CYS A 94 3.91 -6.93 2.19
CA CYS A 94 4.00 -8.28 2.77
C CYS A 94 4.73 -8.30 4.13
N ILE A 95 5.87 -7.59 4.21
CA ILE A 95 6.66 -7.49 5.45
C ILE A 95 5.86 -6.78 6.54
N VAL A 96 5.22 -5.67 6.20
CA VAL A 96 4.42 -4.88 7.16
C VAL A 96 3.25 -5.70 7.70
N GLU A 97 2.58 -6.48 6.86
CA GLU A 97 1.49 -7.34 7.32
C GLU A 97 1.97 -8.36 8.37
N VAL A 98 3.11 -9.03 8.14
CA VAL A 98 3.68 -9.96 9.12
C VAL A 98 4.04 -9.22 10.41
N LEU A 99 4.72 -8.07 10.33
CA LEU A 99 5.08 -7.27 11.50
C LEU A 99 3.87 -6.82 12.31
N LEU A 100 2.79 -6.43 11.66
CA LEU A 100 1.53 -6.07 12.31
C LEU A 100 0.95 -7.26 13.08
N ARG A 101 0.89 -8.44 12.46
CA ARG A 101 0.38 -9.67 13.10
C ARG A 101 1.22 -10.07 14.31
N VAL A 102 2.54 -10.08 14.15
CA VAL A 102 3.48 -10.40 15.23
C VAL A 102 3.42 -9.37 16.36
N SER A 103 3.09 -8.11 16.05
CA SER A 103 2.86 -7.06 17.06
C SER A 103 1.48 -7.12 17.71
N GLY A 104 0.64 -8.11 17.38
CA GLY A 104 -0.67 -8.31 17.97
C GLY A 104 -1.78 -7.44 17.35
N ALA A 105 -1.58 -6.90 16.15
CA ALA A 105 -2.64 -6.21 15.43
C ALA A 105 -3.76 -7.18 15.05
N ASN A 106 -4.99 -6.78 15.32
CA ASN A 106 -6.17 -7.55 14.90
C ASN A 106 -6.52 -7.18 13.45
N ILE A 107 -5.93 -7.91 12.49
CA ILE A 107 -6.21 -7.72 11.07
C ILE A 107 -7.57 -8.33 10.76
N THR A 108 -8.55 -7.47 10.45
CA THR A 108 -9.95 -7.85 10.16
C THR A 108 -10.23 -8.01 8.68
N GLY A 109 -9.34 -7.49 7.80
CA GLY A 109 -9.45 -7.65 6.35
C GLY A 109 -8.15 -7.35 5.63
N GLY A 110 -7.98 -7.95 4.46
CA GLY A 110 -6.90 -7.67 3.51
C GLY A 110 -7.33 -6.65 2.45
N LYS A 111 -6.69 -6.70 1.29
CA LYS A 111 -7.03 -5.85 0.15
C LYS A 111 -8.50 -5.97 -0.21
N SER A 112 -9.22 -4.88 -0.08
CA SER A 112 -10.62 -4.79 -0.46
C SER A 112 -10.85 -3.64 -1.43
N GLN A 113 -11.80 -3.84 -2.35
CA GLN A 113 -12.18 -2.83 -3.32
C GLN A 113 -13.35 -2.01 -2.80
N ALA A 114 -13.21 -0.70 -2.81
CA ALA A 114 -14.29 0.25 -2.57
C ALA A 114 -14.72 0.88 -3.89
N LYS A 115 -16.03 1.05 -4.07
CA LYS A 115 -16.62 1.73 -5.23
C LYS A 115 -17.54 2.83 -4.76
N PHE A 116 -17.38 3.99 -5.35
CA PHE A 116 -18.19 5.16 -5.05
C PHE A 116 -18.77 5.73 -6.34
N ASP A 117 -20.07 5.93 -6.38
CA ASP A 117 -20.76 6.57 -7.50
C ASP A 117 -20.94 8.06 -7.19
N ILE A 118 -20.30 8.91 -7.97
CA ILE A 118 -20.38 10.35 -7.83
C ILE A 118 -20.80 10.95 -9.19
N ALA A 119 -21.94 11.61 -9.22
CA ALA A 119 -22.48 12.25 -10.43
C ALA A 119 -22.49 11.31 -11.66
N GLY A 120 -22.95 10.07 -11.48
CA GLY A 120 -23.04 9.07 -12.54
C GLY A 120 -21.69 8.49 -12.98
N THR A 121 -20.65 8.69 -12.21
CA THR A 121 -19.31 8.14 -12.47
C THR A 121 -18.85 7.29 -11.31
N THR A 122 -18.46 6.05 -11.58
CA THR A 122 -17.91 5.15 -10.57
C THR A 122 -16.41 5.41 -10.38
N ILE A 123 -16.01 5.66 -9.14
CA ILE A 123 -14.62 5.80 -8.71
C ILE A 123 -14.26 4.55 -7.91
N GLU A 124 -13.18 3.88 -8.30
CA GLU A 124 -12.70 2.67 -7.63
C GLU A 124 -11.50 2.97 -6.74
N GLY A 125 -11.46 2.37 -5.56
CA GLY A 125 -10.33 2.39 -4.64
C GLY A 125 -10.01 1.00 -4.14
N GLU A 126 -8.79 0.82 -3.68
CA GLU A 126 -8.33 -0.41 -3.02
C GLU A 126 -7.55 0.02 -1.79
N ASN A 127 -7.89 -0.52 -0.63
CA ASN A 127 -7.11 -0.39 0.58
C ASN A 127 -6.15 -1.57 0.71
N ASP A 128 -5.03 -1.39 1.40
CA ASP A 128 -4.03 -2.45 1.55
C ASP A 128 -4.42 -3.41 2.68
N ILE A 129 -4.90 -2.89 3.81
CA ILE A 129 -5.19 -3.70 5.00
C ILE A 129 -6.28 -3.05 5.85
N GLU A 130 -7.01 -3.86 6.60
CA GLU A 130 -7.99 -3.41 7.61
C GLU A 130 -7.59 -3.93 9.00
N ILE A 131 -7.52 -3.04 9.97
CA ILE A 131 -7.17 -3.34 11.37
C ILE A 131 -8.29 -2.80 12.26
N ASP A 132 -8.93 -3.65 13.05
CA ASP A 132 -10.08 -3.31 13.89
C ASP A 132 -11.19 -2.54 13.15
N GLY A 133 -11.47 -2.90 11.90
CA GLY A 133 -12.47 -2.23 11.07
C GLY A 133 -12.04 -0.88 10.49
N MET A 134 -10.79 -0.44 10.71
CA MET A 134 -10.23 0.76 10.09
C MET A 134 -9.32 0.39 8.92
N THR A 135 -9.46 1.12 7.82
CA THR A 135 -8.66 0.92 6.62
C THR A 135 -7.32 1.65 6.72
N PHE A 136 -6.26 0.96 6.32
CA PHE A 136 -4.91 1.50 6.25
C PHE A 136 -4.32 1.30 4.88
N ASP A 137 -3.39 2.20 4.53
CA ASP A 137 -2.63 2.18 3.29
C ASP A 137 -1.14 2.19 3.65
N THR A 138 -0.39 1.23 3.13
CA THR A 138 1.04 1.07 3.42
C THR A 138 1.87 1.85 2.42
N LYS A 139 2.69 2.77 2.92
CA LYS A 139 3.58 3.56 2.07
C LYS A 139 5.03 3.42 2.52
N SER A 140 5.89 3.03 1.59
CA SER A 140 7.33 3.08 1.80
C SER A 140 7.88 4.45 1.39
N ALA A 141 8.72 5.03 2.24
CA ALA A 141 9.40 6.28 1.96
C ALA A 141 10.89 6.13 2.27
N SER A 142 11.75 6.80 1.49
CA SER A 142 13.15 6.91 1.88
C SER A 142 13.27 7.83 3.10
N PRO A 143 14.32 7.67 3.95
CA PRO A 143 14.56 8.57 5.07
C PRO A 143 14.56 10.04 4.64
N TRP A 144 15.21 10.35 3.52
CA TRP A 144 15.20 11.70 2.96
C TRP A 144 13.80 12.22 2.63
N ALA A 145 12.95 11.38 2.04
CA ALA A 145 11.59 11.78 1.71
C ALA A 145 10.75 11.97 2.97
N TYR A 146 10.95 11.13 3.99
CA TYR A 146 10.30 11.28 5.28
C TYR A 146 10.69 12.62 5.92
N ASP A 147 11.98 12.89 6.04
CA ASP A 147 12.50 14.09 6.71
C ASP A 147 12.17 15.40 5.97
N ASN A 148 12.12 15.37 4.63
CA ASN A 148 11.97 16.59 3.83
C ASN A 148 10.60 16.82 3.22
N LYS A 149 9.74 15.80 3.19
CA LYS A 149 8.43 15.90 2.54
C LYS A 149 7.25 15.53 3.43
N TRP A 150 7.51 14.78 4.51
CA TRP A 150 6.44 14.13 5.27
C TRP A 150 6.38 14.55 6.74
N GLN A 151 7.35 15.35 7.23
CA GLN A 151 7.37 15.85 8.61
C GLN A 151 6.10 16.64 8.97
N ASP A 152 5.54 17.36 8.01
CA ASP A 152 4.34 18.17 8.20
C ASP A 152 3.04 17.50 7.72
N GLY A 153 3.08 16.18 7.52
CA GLY A 153 1.94 15.40 7.04
C GLY A 153 1.81 15.36 5.51
N TRP A 154 0.73 14.76 5.03
CA TRP A 154 0.45 14.54 3.63
C TRP A 154 0.08 15.83 2.89
N HIS A 155 1.06 16.63 2.49
CA HIS A 155 0.82 17.90 1.76
C HIS A 155 0.44 17.73 0.28
N GLY A 156 0.34 16.54 -0.26
CA GLY A 156 0.21 16.32 -1.69
C GLY A 156 -1.08 15.64 -2.19
N VAL A 157 -1.88 15.02 -1.33
CA VAL A 157 -2.96 14.14 -1.79
C VAL A 157 -4.36 14.62 -1.39
N ALA A 158 -4.49 15.52 -0.45
CA ALA A 158 -5.78 15.97 0.05
C ALA A 158 -5.85 17.50 0.13
N LYS A 159 -5.70 18.16 -0.99
CA LYS A 159 -6.21 19.55 -1.15
C LYS A 159 -7.33 19.55 -2.14
#